data_b4ab974443ae540083839de987c45586
#
_entry.id   b4ab974443ae540083839de987c45586
#
_cell.length_a   1.000
_cell.length_b   1.000
_cell.length_c   1.000
_cell.angle_alpha   90.00
_cell.angle_beta   90.00
_cell.angle_gamma   90.00
#
_symmetry.space_group_name_H-M   'P 1'
#
loop_
_entity.id
_entity.type
_entity.pdbx_description
1 polymer ?
#
loop_
_entity_poly.entity_id
_entity_poly.type
_entity_poly.pdbx_seq_one_letter_code
_entity_poly.pdbx_strand_id
1 'polypeptide(L)'
;MVPKIYLSADRLLEDSFRLGNLVFDSGFRPTHIVGIWRGGAPVGIAVQELLEYRGVQSDHIAIRTASYTGIDQQEPQVRIYGLGHLVDVLNPEDRLLLIDDVFDSGRSIRALLKELKDRCRNNLPDEVKVATVYYKPSRNVTDLKPDFFVHQTNDWLIFPHEINGLTTDEIRAHKHGADIILR
;
A
#
# COMPACT_ATOMS: atom_id res chain seq x y z
N MET A 1 16.35 -7.21 -20.49
CA MET A 1 15.19 -7.70 -19.71
C MET A 1 15.39 -7.21 -18.29
N VAL A 2 14.44 -6.51 -17.68
CA VAL A 2 14.58 -6.06 -16.29
C VAL A 2 14.49 -7.31 -15.39
N PRO A 3 15.46 -7.54 -14.49
CA PRO A 3 15.42 -8.70 -13.60
C PRO A 3 14.17 -8.63 -12.70
N LYS A 4 13.48 -9.77 -12.59
CA LYS A 4 12.33 -9.95 -11.69
C LYS A 4 12.83 -10.46 -10.33
N ILE A 5 12.40 -9.83 -9.26
CA ILE A 5 12.64 -10.29 -7.88
C ILE A 5 11.33 -10.88 -7.35
N TYR A 6 11.37 -12.17 -7.04
CA TYR A 6 10.23 -12.89 -6.47
C TYR A 6 10.29 -12.84 -4.94
N LEU A 7 9.24 -12.31 -4.33
CA LEU A 7 9.14 -12.18 -2.88
C LEU A 7 8.34 -13.36 -2.32
N SER A 8 8.84 -13.96 -1.24
CA SER A 8 8.09 -14.97 -0.50
C SER A 8 7.05 -14.33 0.44
N ALA A 9 6.04 -15.11 0.84
CA ALA A 9 5.04 -14.66 1.80
C ALA A 9 5.67 -14.34 3.17
N ASP A 10 6.61 -15.18 3.63
CA ASP A 10 7.32 -14.99 4.89
C ASP A 10 8.11 -13.69 4.89
N ARG A 11 8.85 -13.41 3.79
CA ARG A 11 9.61 -12.16 3.66
C ARG A 11 8.70 -10.94 3.68
N LEU A 12 7.58 -10.98 2.96
CA LEU A 12 6.62 -9.87 2.96
C LEU A 12 6.05 -9.63 4.36
N LEU A 13 5.73 -10.70 5.10
CA LEU A 13 5.22 -10.61 6.47
C LEU A 13 6.27 -10.02 7.43
N GLU A 14 7.51 -10.53 7.40
CA GLU A 14 8.61 -9.97 8.20
C GLU A 14 8.86 -8.49 7.91
N ASP A 15 8.91 -8.11 6.63
CA ASP A 15 9.12 -6.73 6.23
C ASP A 15 7.92 -5.84 6.61
N SER A 16 6.70 -6.38 6.63
CA SER A 16 5.51 -5.68 7.15
C SER A 16 5.62 -5.40 8.65
N PHE A 17 6.13 -6.35 9.44
CA PHE A 17 6.42 -6.10 10.86
C PHE A 17 7.55 -5.08 11.05
N ARG A 18 8.59 -5.09 10.22
CA ARG A 18 9.63 -4.04 10.23
C ARG A 18 9.04 -2.67 9.94
N LEU A 19 8.13 -2.59 8.96
CA LEU A 19 7.41 -1.36 8.64
C LEU A 19 6.59 -0.85 9.82
N GLY A 20 5.86 -1.74 10.49
CA GLY A 20 5.11 -1.41 11.71
C GLY A 20 6.01 -0.89 12.83
N ASN A 21 7.21 -1.48 13.00
CA ASN A 21 8.19 -0.97 13.96
C ASN A 21 8.69 0.44 13.58
N LEU A 22 8.98 0.72 12.31
CA LEU A 22 9.38 2.06 11.86
C LEU A 22 8.31 3.10 12.20
N VAL A 23 7.03 2.77 11.97
CA VAL A 23 5.91 3.64 12.34
C VAL A 23 5.87 3.86 13.85
N PHE A 24 5.94 2.79 14.64
CA PHE A 24 5.89 2.86 16.11
C PHE A 24 7.05 3.67 16.70
N ASP A 25 8.27 3.39 16.25
CA ASP A 25 9.51 4.01 16.78
C ASP A 25 9.61 5.50 16.40
N SER A 26 8.92 5.93 15.33
CA SER A 26 8.81 7.35 14.96
C SER A 26 7.99 8.19 15.96
N GLY A 27 7.22 7.55 16.83
CA GLY A 27 6.26 8.21 17.71
C GLY A 27 4.88 8.42 17.08
N PHE A 28 4.70 8.14 15.78
CA PHE A 28 3.40 8.25 15.13
C PHE A 28 2.44 7.17 15.65
N ARG A 29 1.25 7.58 16.05
CA ARG A 29 0.20 6.70 16.61
C ARG A 29 -1.07 6.86 15.79
N PRO A 30 -1.24 6.08 14.69
CA PRO A 30 -2.41 6.22 13.84
C PRO A 30 -3.69 5.90 14.60
N THR A 31 -4.74 6.69 14.40
CA THR A 31 -6.11 6.40 14.83
C THR A 31 -6.86 5.62 13.74
N HIS A 32 -6.44 5.77 12.47
CA HIS A 32 -7.00 5.08 11.33
C HIS A 32 -5.90 4.53 10.43
N ILE A 33 -6.06 3.27 10.00
CA ILE A 33 -5.15 2.58 9.07
C ILE A 33 -5.94 2.20 7.80
N VAL A 34 -5.40 2.55 6.65
CA VAL A 34 -5.97 2.23 5.35
C VAL A 34 -5.01 1.36 4.56
N GLY A 35 -5.36 0.09 4.35
CA GLY A 35 -4.67 -0.78 3.41
C GLY A 35 -5.16 -0.55 1.98
N ILE A 36 -4.25 -0.27 1.05
CA ILE A 36 -4.62 -0.08 -0.35
C ILE A 36 -4.75 -1.45 -1.02
N TRP A 37 -5.94 -1.79 -1.45
CA TRP A 37 -6.22 -3.02 -2.17
C TRP A 37 -5.57 -2.97 -3.56
N ARG A 38 -4.73 -3.95 -3.92
CA ARG A 38 -4.58 -5.31 -3.37
C ARG A 38 -3.40 -5.46 -2.41
N GLY A 39 -2.22 -5.04 -2.82
CA GLY A 39 -0.95 -5.39 -2.18
C GLY A 39 -0.78 -4.78 -0.79
N GLY A 40 -1.35 -3.60 -0.56
CA GLY A 40 -1.36 -2.97 0.76
C GLY A 40 -2.23 -3.66 1.80
N ALA A 41 -3.18 -4.52 1.41
CA ALA A 41 -4.05 -5.21 2.36
C ALA A 41 -3.28 -6.18 3.30
N PRO A 42 -2.49 -7.16 2.80
CA PRO A 42 -1.73 -8.05 3.68
C PRO A 42 -0.68 -7.30 4.51
N VAL A 43 -0.07 -6.25 3.97
CA VAL A 43 0.88 -5.39 4.71
C VAL A 43 0.15 -4.63 5.82
N GLY A 44 -1.01 -4.05 5.50
CA GLY A 44 -1.84 -3.29 6.44
C GLY A 44 -2.28 -4.13 7.63
N ILE A 45 -2.71 -5.39 7.39
CA ILE A 45 -3.07 -6.33 8.45
C ILE A 45 -1.88 -6.57 9.39
N ALA A 46 -0.71 -6.88 8.87
CA ALA A 46 0.46 -7.17 9.69
C ALA A 46 0.94 -5.94 10.48
N VAL A 47 0.91 -4.75 9.88
CA VAL A 47 1.25 -3.49 10.56
C VAL A 47 0.26 -3.19 11.68
N GLN A 48 -1.05 -3.33 11.41
CA GLN A 48 -2.10 -3.11 12.39
C GLN A 48 -1.96 -4.05 13.59
N GLU A 49 -1.80 -5.36 13.36
CA GLU A 49 -1.61 -6.37 14.40
C GLU A 49 -0.39 -6.06 15.28
N LEU A 50 0.74 -5.64 14.68
CA LEU A 50 1.92 -5.25 15.44
C LEU A 50 1.66 -3.99 16.30
N LEU A 51 1.03 -2.97 15.74
CA LEU A 51 0.73 -1.73 16.43
C LEU A 51 -0.25 -1.97 17.59
N GLU A 52 -1.27 -2.79 17.39
CA GLU A 52 -2.22 -3.18 18.44
C GLU A 52 -1.54 -3.98 19.55
N TYR A 53 -0.67 -4.94 19.22
CA TYR A 53 0.16 -5.65 20.19
C TYR A 53 1.02 -4.71 21.05
N ARG A 54 1.45 -3.57 20.47
CA ARG A 54 2.19 -2.50 21.17
C ARG A 54 1.31 -1.46 21.84
N GLY A 55 0.00 -1.69 21.92
CA GLY A 55 -0.97 -0.82 22.60
C GLY A 55 -1.48 0.38 21.80
N VAL A 56 -1.27 0.39 20.48
CA VAL A 56 -1.81 1.43 19.59
C VAL A 56 -3.14 0.94 19.01
N GLN A 57 -4.24 1.48 19.50
CA GLN A 57 -5.58 1.17 18.99
C GLN A 57 -5.89 2.01 17.76
N SER A 58 -6.39 1.40 16.70
CA SER A 58 -6.76 2.09 15.46
C SER A 58 -7.98 1.43 14.80
N ASP A 59 -8.82 2.23 14.17
CA ASP A 59 -9.79 1.72 13.19
C ASP A 59 -9.05 1.40 11.86
N HIS A 60 -9.55 0.45 11.10
CA HIS A 60 -8.85 -0.02 9.90
C HIS A 60 -9.83 -0.42 8.79
N ILE A 61 -9.45 -0.13 7.55
CA ILE A 61 -10.23 -0.45 6.36
C ILE A 61 -9.31 -0.70 5.17
N ALA A 62 -9.80 -1.49 4.21
CA ALA A 62 -9.18 -1.59 2.88
C ALA A 62 -9.96 -0.74 1.88
N ILE A 63 -9.25 0.04 1.08
CA ILE A 63 -9.80 0.78 -0.05
C ILE A 63 -9.19 0.29 -1.36
N ARG A 64 -9.91 0.46 -2.47
CA ARG A 64 -9.41 0.05 -3.78
C ARG A 64 -9.04 1.25 -4.63
N THR A 65 -7.82 1.25 -5.19
CA THR A 65 -7.42 2.12 -6.28
C THR A 65 -7.41 1.33 -7.59
N ALA A 66 -7.88 1.94 -8.67
CA ALA A 66 -7.84 1.32 -9.99
C ALA A 66 -7.41 2.36 -11.04
N SER A 67 -6.33 2.05 -11.76
CA SER A 67 -5.92 2.85 -12.92
C SER A 67 -6.84 2.58 -14.10
N TYR A 68 -7.33 3.64 -14.72
CA TYR A 68 -8.20 3.58 -15.88
C TYR A 68 -7.59 4.34 -17.04
N THR A 69 -7.36 3.68 -18.16
CA THR A 69 -6.95 4.31 -19.41
C THR A 69 -8.19 4.55 -20.28
N GLY A 70 -8.68 5.79 -20.32
CA GLY A 70 -9.74 6.19 -21.23
C GLY A 70 -9.23 6.31 -22.68
N ILE A 71 -10.12 6.13 -23.66
CA ILE A 71 -9.78 6.13 -25.10
C ILE A 71 -9.16 7.45 -25.58
N ASP A 72 -9.41 8.58 -24.88
CA ASP A 72 -8.94 9.93 -25.26
C ASP A 72 -8.06 10.62 -24.20
N GLN A 73 -7.46 9.89 -23.25
CA GLN A 73 -6.69 10.52 -22.18
C GLN A 73 -5.21 10.15 -22.25
N GLN A 74 -4.35 11.19 -22.25
CA GLN A 74 -2.89 11.04 -22.27
C GLN A 74 -2.30 10.46 -20.97
N GLU A 75 -3.05 10.52 -19.86
CA GLU A 75 -2.63 9.95 -18.58
C GLU A 75 -3.70 9.02 -17.98
N PRO A 76 -3.29 7.90 -17.34
CA PRO A 76 -4.21 7.03 -16.63
C PRO A 76 -4.85 7.78 -15.46
N GLN A 77 -6.19 7.84 -15.43
CA GLN A 77 -6.92 8.31 -14.25
C GLN A 77 -6.96 7.20 -13.20
N VAL A 78 -6.77 7.56 -11.94
CA VAL A 78 -6.94 6.65 -10.81
C VAL A 78 -8.31 6.89 -10.19
N ARG A 79 -9.15 5.85 -10.15
CA ARG A 79 -10.43 5.85 -9.42
C ARG A 79 -10.25 5.21 -8.05
N ILE A 80 -10.92 5.77 -7.06
CA ILE A 80 -10.87 5.33 -5.67
C ILE A 80 -12.26 4.80 -5.29
N TYR A 81 -12.28 3.64 -4.64
CA TYR A 81 -13.51 2.99 -4.17
C TYR A 81 -13.38 2.67 -2.68
N GLY A 82 -14.51 2.81 -1.95
CA GLY A 82 -14.59 2.46 -0.53
C GLY A 82 -14.27 3.61 0.43
N LEU A 83 -14.12 4.86 -0.05
CA LEU A 83 -13.84 6.01 0.81
C LEU A 83 -15.02 6.47 1.69
N GLY A 84 -16.25 5.99 1.45
CA GLY A 84 -17.44 6.49 2.16
C GLY A 84 -17.28 6.46 3.66
N HIS A 85 -16.88 5.31 4.21
CA HIS A 85 -16.67 5.16 5.66
C HIS A 85 -15.66 6.17 6.21
N LEU A 86 -14.50 6.33 5.57
CA LEU A 86 -13.49 7.29 6.02
C LEU A 86 -14.01 8.73 6.02
N VAL A 87 -14.74 9.13 4.98
CA VAL A 87 -15.33 10.48 4.89
C VAL A 87 -16.33 10.73 6.01
N ASP A 88 -17.05 9.69 6.46
CA ASP A 88 -18.08 9.80 7.50
C ASP A 88 -17.48 9.83 8.92
N VAL A 89 -16.29 9.25 9.15
CA VAL A 89 -15.74 9.08 10.50
C VAL A 89 -14.52 9.95 10.81
N LEU A 90 -13.76 10.37 9.80
CA LEU A 90 -12.52 11.14 10.01
C LEU A 90 -12.79 12.55 10.53
N ASN A 91 -11.89 13.00 11.40
CA ASN A 91 -11.85 14.34 11.99
C ASN A 91 -10.42 14.90 11.93
N PRO A 92 -10.24 16.23 12.07
CA PRO A 92 -8.91 16.87 11.98
C PRO A 92 -7.88 16.33 12.98
N GLU A 93 -8.31 15.98 14.19
CA GLU A 93 -7.46 15.43 15.26
C GLU A 93 -7.04 13.97 15.05
N ASP A 94 -7.60 13.29 14.05
CA ASP A 94 -7.21 11.94 13.69
C ASP A 94 -5.82 11.90 13.06
N ARG A 95 -5.23 10.71 13.06
CA ARG A 95 -3.96 10.42 12.41
C ARG A 95 -4.15 9.24 11.46
N LEU A 96 -4.04 9.52 10.16
CA LEU A 96 -4.30 8.56 9.11
C LEU A 96 -3.00 7.95 8.58
N LEU A 97 -2.92 6.62 8.59
CA LEU A 97 -1.83 5.86 7.98
C LEU A 97 -2.31 5.15 6.71
N LEU A 98 -1.77 5.53 5.57
CA LEU A 98 -2.01 4.86 4.29
C LEU A 98 -0.92 3.82 4.05
N ILE A 99 -1.31 2.56 3.80
CA ILE A 99 -0.35 1.44 3.64
C ILE A 99 -0.51 0.81 2.26
N ASP A 100 0.63 0.63 1.58
CA ASP A 100 0.72 -0.15 0.35
C ASP A 100 1.94 -1.09 0.39
N ASP A 101 2.02 -2.07 -0.51
CA ASP A 101 3.19 -2.94 -0.63
C ASP A 101 4.37 -2.23 -1.30
N VAL A 102 4.09 -1.39 -2.30
CA VAL A 102 5.10 -0.64 -3.04
C VAL A 102 4.64 0.77 -3.42
N PHE A 103 5.48 1.76 -3.14
CA PHE A 103 5.37 3.08 -3.73
C PHE A 103 6.16 3.10 -5.05
N ASP A 104 5.48 2.87 -6.17
CA ASP A 104 6.09 2.84 -7.52
C ASP A 104 6.02 4.25 -8.15
N SER A 105 4.99 4.56 -8.92
CA SER A 105 4.86 5.87 -9.59
C SER A 105 4.33 7.00 -8.70
N GLY A 106 3.77 6.69 -7.55
CA GLY A 106 3.13 7.63 -6.64
C GLY A 106 1.74 8.10 -7.07
N ARG A 107 1.28 7.74 -8.28
CA ARG A 107 -0.01 8.23 -8.83
C ARG A 107 -1.22 7.81 -7.98
N SER A 108 -1.26 6.56 -7.51
CA SER A 108 -2.36 6.05 -6.67
C SER A 108 -2.46 6.81 -5.36
N ILE A 109 -1.33 7.03 -4.69
CA ILE A 109 -1.27 7.80 -3.43
C ILE A 109 -1.67 9.25 -3.66
N ARG A 110 -1.15 9.90 -4.71
CA ARG A 110 -1.52 11.28 -5.04
C ARG A 110 -3.02 11.43 -5.31
N ALA A 111 -3.60 10.50 -6.08
CA ALA A 111 -5.03 10.50 -6.36
C ALA A 111 -5.86 10.29 -5.09
N LEU A 112 -5.43 9.38 -4.22
CA LEU A 112 -6.08 9.10 -2.94
C LEU A 112 -6.05 10.32 -2.01
N LEU A 113 -4.90 10.94 -1.83
CA LEU A 113 -4.76 12.16 -1.00
C LEU A 113 -5.63 13.30 -1.53
N LYS A 114 -5.68 13.47 -2.86
CA LYS A 114 -6.55 14.46 -3.49
C LYS A 114 -8.03 14.18 -3.22
N GLU A 115 -8.49 12.95 -3.43
CA GLU A 115 -9.88 12.54 -3.21
C GLU A 115 -10.28 12.68 -1.73
N LEU A 116 -9.41 12.31 -0.80
CA LEU A 116 -9.61 12.52 0.64
C LEU A 116 -9.79 14.00 0.95
N LYS A 117 -8.89 14.85 0.43
CA LYS A 117 -8.98 16.31 0.63
C LYS A 117 -10.28 16.89 0.09
N ASP A 118 -10.67 16.50 -1.12
CA ASP A 118 -11.87 17.02 -1.77
C ASP A 118 -13.15 16.60 -1.03
N ARG A 119 -13.18 15.40 -0.45
CA ARG A 119 -14.36 14.83 0.20
C ARG A 119 -14.44 15.10 1.71
N CYS A 120 -13.35 14.94 2.44
CA CYS A 120 -13.34 15.21 3.89
C CYS A 120 -13.38 16.71 4.20
N ARG A 121 -12.86 17.57 3.29
CA ARG A 121 -12.85 19.02 3.46
C ARG A 121 -12.20 19.42 4.80
N ASN A 122 -12.95 20.05 5.70
CA ASN A 122 -12.49 20.50 7.02
C ASN A 122 -12.26 19.32 8.00
N ASN A 123 -12.74 18.13 7.68
CA ASN A 123 -12.58 16.94 8.51
C ASN A 123 -11.38 16.07 8.05
N LEU A 124 -10.58 16.55 7.09
CA LEU A 124 -9.34 15.85 6.74
C LEU A 124 -8.40 15.86 7.94
N PRO A 125 -7.84 14.71 8.34
CA PRO A 125 -6.82 14.67 9.39
C PRO A 125 -5.63 15.57 9.09
N ASP A 126 -5.15 16.31 10.11
CA ASP A 126 -3.97 17.18 10.01
C ASP A 126 -2.71 16.35 9.74
N GLU A 127 -2.68 15.11 10.22
CA GLU A 127 -1.57 14.18 10.02
C GLU A 127 -1.99 12.98 9.15
N VAL A 128 -1.53 12.96 7.91
CA VAL A 128 -1.65 11.83 6.99
C VAL A 128 -0.26 11.33 6.62
N LYS A 129 0.05 10.07 6.91
CA LYS A 129 1.33 9.43 6.63
C LYS A 129 1.17 8.27 5.66
N VAL A 130 2.22 8.02 4.88
CA VAL A 130 2.27 6.92 3.90
C VAL A 130 3.38 5.95 4.30
N ALA A 131 3.04 4.66 4.38
CA ALA A 131 3.95 3.58 4.69
C ALA A 131 3.92 2.51 3.61
N THR A 132 5.10 2.07 3.15
CA THR A 132 5.22 1.01 2.13
C THR A 132 6.39 0.08 2.46
N VAL A 133 6.28 -1.20 2.07
CA VAL A 133 7.43 -2.11 2.22
C VAL A 133 8.53 -1.70 1.24
N TYR A 134 8.17 -1.38 0.01
CA TYR A 134 9.12 -0.99 -1.03
C TYR A 134 8.86 0.43 -1.55
N TYR A 135 9.95 1.15 -1.83
CA TYR A 135 9.94 2.44 -2.53
C TYR A 135 10.80 2.40 -3.78
N LYS A 136 10.29 2.90 -4.91
CA LYS A 136 10.99 2.97 -6.21
C LYS A 136 11.23 4.43 -6.62
N PRO A 137 12.29 5.07 -6.16
CA PRO A 137 12.50 6.50 -6.37
C PRO A 137 12.64 6.90 -7.85
N SER A 138 13.27 6.06 -8.70
CA SER A 138 13.46 6.39 -10.12
C SER A 138 12.17 6.23 -10.96
N ARG A 139 11.15 5.56 -10.42
CA ARG A 139 9.85 5.40 -11.08
C ARG A 139 8.80 6.40 -10.60
N ASN A 140 9.08 7.06 -9.50
CA ASN A 140 8.20 8.07 -8.93
C ASN A 140 8.10 9.27 -9.87
N VAL A 141 6.88 9.60 -10.29
CA VAL A 141 6.56 10.75 -11.18
C VAL A 141 5.80 11.84 -10.44
N THR A 142 5.80 11.79 -9.11
CA THR A 142 5.15 12.76 -8.24
C THR A 142 6.18 13.46 -7.36
N ASP A 143 5.77 14.52 -6.70
CA ASP A 143 6.51 15.22 -5.63
C ASP A 143 6.41 14.54 -4.26
N LEU A 144 5.60 13.47 -4.16
CA LEU A 144 5.38 12.70 -2.94
C LEU A 144 6.45 11.63 -2.78
N LYS A 145 6.70 11.26 -1.52
CA LYS A 145 7.46 10.05 -1.14
C LYS A 145 6.78 9.41 0.07
N PRO A 146 6.97 8.10 0.30
CA PRO A 146 6.46 7.50 1.53
C PRO A 146 7.19 8.06 2.74
N ASP A 147 6.47 8.27 3.85
CA ASP A 147 7.04 8.68 5.13
C ASP A 147 7.86 7.54 5.76
N PHE A 148 7.38 6.31 5.57
CA PHE A 148 8.02 5.10 6.06
C PHE A 148 8.17 4.08 4.94
N PHE A 149 9.34 3.49 4.82
CA PHE A 149 9.59 2.37 3.91
C PHE A 149 10.74 1.50 4.43
N VAL A 150 10.68 0.19 4.11
CA VAL A 150 11.70 -0.78 4.56
C VAL A 150 12.82 -0.88 3.55
N HIS A 151 12.48 -0.99 2.25
CA HIS A 151 13.44 -1.18 1.17
C HIS A 151 13.28 -0.14 0.08
N GLN A 152 14.42 0.22 -0.52
CA GLN A 152 14.46 1.02 -1.75
C GLN A 152 15.00 0.16 -2.89
N THR A 153 14.29 0.12 -4.02
CA THR A 153 14.71 -0.62 -5.21
C THR A 153 14.10 -0.02 -6.47
N ASN A 154 14.68 -0.32 -7.62
CA ASN A 154 14.11 -0.02 -8.94
C ASN A 154 13.77 -1.28 -9.74
N ASP A 155 13.97 -2.45 -9.14
CA ASP A 155 13.74 -3.73 -9.78
C ASP A 155 12.25 -4.04 -9.96
N TRP A 156 11.95 -5.02 -10.80
CA TRP A 156 10.59 -5.51 -10.98
C TRP A 156 10.27 -6.52 -9.87
N LEU A 157 9.43 -6.11 -8.93
CA LEU A 157 8.99 -6.94 -7.81
C LEU A 157 7.78 -7.80 -8.22
N ILE A 158 7.80 -9.07 -7.84
CA ILE A 158 6.68 -10.01 -7.95
C ILE A 158 6.29 -10.41 -6.53
N PHE A 159 5.17 -9.90 -6.07
CA PHE A 159 4.67 -10.17 -4.73
C PHE A 159 4.07 -11.58 -4.62
N PRO A 160 4.02 -12.18 -3.42
CA PRO A 160 3.55 -13.57 -3.24
C PRO A 160 2.11 -13.79 -3.73
N HIS A 161 1.25 -12.80 -3.64
CA HIS A 161 -0.14 -12.84 -4.10
C HIS A 161 -0.32 -12.56 -5.61
N GLU A 162 0.74 -12.22 -6.34
CA GLU A 162 0.67 -11.94 -7.77
C GLU A 162 0.92 -13.20 -8.59
N ILE A 163 -0.05 -13.58 -9.41
CA ILE A 163 0.01 -14.74 -10.32
C ILE A 163 -0.21 -14.29 -11.77
N ASN A 164 -1.09 -13.33 -11.96
CA ASN A 164 -1.46 -12.84 -13.28
C ASN A 164 -0.26 -12.25 -14.01
N GLY A 165 -0.03 -12.67 -15.26
CA GLY A 165 1.11 -12.23 -16.07
C GLY A 165 2.40 -13.05 -15.88
N LEU A 166 2.37 -14.10 -15.04
CA LEU A 166 3.46 -15.06 -14.93
C LEU A 166 3.27 -16.22 -15.88
N THR A 167 4.36 -16.76 -16.41
CA THR A 167 4.36 -18.02 -17.17
C THR A 167 4.21 -19.22 -16.23
N THR A 168 3.81 -20.35 -16.76
CA THR A 168 3.73 -21.61 -16.01
C THR A 168 5.06 -21.99 -15.36
N ASP A 169 6.18 -21.76 -16.05
CA ASP A 169 7.50 -22.07 -15.53
C ASP A 169 7.92 -21.11 -14.39
N GLU A 170 7.58 -19.83 -14.48
CA GLU A 170 7.78 -18.87 -13.39
C GLU A 170 6.96 -19.24 -12.15
N ILE A 171 5.71 -19.69 -12.35
CA ILE A 171 4.87 -20.14 -11.24
C ILE A 171 5.49 -21.39 -10.58
N ARG A 172 5.91 -22.40 -11.36
CA ARG A 172 6.55 -23.60 -10.83
C ARG A 172 7.84 -23.32 -10.08
N ALA A 173 8.65 -22.39 -10.59
CA ALA A 173 9.95 -22.09 -10.01
C ALA A 173 9.88 -21.20 -8.76
N HIS A 174 8.88 -20.31 -8.66
CA HIS A 174 8.90 -19.22 -7.69
C HIS A 174 7.67 -19.07 -6.81
N LYS A 175 6.57 -19.79 -7.10
CA LYS A 175 5.34 -19.67 -6.30
C LYS A 175 5.13 -20.87 -5.39
N HIS A 176 4.94 -20.57 -4.09
CA HIS A 176 4.49 -21.59 -3.16
C HIS A 176 3.09 -22.06 -3.54
N GLY A 177 2.87 -23.38 -3.54
CA GLY A 177 1.59 -23.96 -3.97
C GLY A 177 1.37 -23.99 -5.49
N ALA A 178 2.45 -24.01 -6.30
CA ALA A 178 2.37 -24.08 -7.76
C ALA A 178 1.46 -25.21 -8.27
N ASP A 179 1.48 -26.37 -7.61
CA ASP A 179 0.62 -27.53 -7.96
C ASP A 179 -0.88 -27.25 -7.73
N ILE A 180 -1.20 -26.34 -6.82
CA ILE A 180 -2.58 -25.89 -6.55
C ILE A 180 -3.00 -24.85 -7.61
N ILE A 181 -2.08 -23.94 -7.95
CA ILE A 181 -2.33 -22.84 -8.88
C ILE A 181 -2.53 -23.34 -10.32
N LEU A 182 -1.79 -24.42 -10.71
CA LEU A 182 -1.72 -24.92 -12.08
C LEU A 182 -2.65 -26.12 -12.35
N ARG A 183 -3.60 -26.40 -11.49
CA ARG A 183 -4.62 -27.46 -11.66
C ARG A 183 -5.63 -27.12 -12.72
#